data_374602f6569c15abc640c07f892d94db
#
_entry.id   374602f6569c15abc640c07f892d94db
#
_cell.length_a   1.000
_cell.length_b   1.000
_cell.length_c   1.000
_cell.angle_alpha   90.00
_cell.angle_beta   90.00
_cell.angle_gamma   90.00
#
_symmetry.space_group_name_H-M   'P 1'
#
loop_
_entity.id
_entity.type
_entity.pdbx_description
1 polymer ?
#
loop_
_entity_poly.entity_id
_entity_poly.type
_entity_poly.pdbx_seq_one_letter_code
_entity_poly.pdbx_strand_id
1 'polypeptide(L)'
;MIRGEPQEFRDMDNNDLAAMVKAVGNRFGYEDATASYSPMNEFKVKWTRTYKWISLDISDYLDDAPEDVMECLLTTIFRRIAGEDSVEYGQPLVDWLRSEGFVRSKQSLFVRRFRGLSLSTEGKHRDLTDSYRRLIDKGLVEEDPLTYIGWAIYPSTKIVGKTSAIMKVIAISEVLDSEAVSEDVLDYCLYSQLARVKLGFNPGPKRRGIEYDALLDKYPDRRVMDRKLECMNMHI
;
A
#
# COMPACT_ATOMS: atom_id res chain seq x y z
N MET A 1 -13.30 32.53 21.83
CA MET A 1 -13.57 31.14 21.36
C MET A 1 -14.16 31.24 19.97
N ILE A 2 -13.34 31.13 18.95
CA ILE A 2 -13.79 31.07 17.55
C ILE A 2 -13.91 29.59 17.23
N ARG A 3 -15.13 29.11 17.08
CA ARG A 3 -15.40 27.78 16.54
C ARG A 3 -15.09 27.85 15.05
N GLY A 4 -14.00 27.21 14.61
CA GLY A 4 -13.79 26.95 13.20
C GLY A 4 -14.88 26.01 12.72
N GLU A 5 -15.63 26.43 11.70
CA GLU A 5 -16.55 25.56 10.97
C GLU A 5 -15.77 24.40 10.37
N PRO A 6 -16.33 23.19 10.38
CA PRO A 6 -15.70 22.07 9.67
C PRO A 6 -15.66 22.43 8.19
N GLN A 7 -14.46 22.48 7.62
CA GLN A 7 -14.27 22.58 6.18
C GLN A 7 -14.97 21.37 5.54
N GLU A 8 -16.11 21.58 4.87
CA GLU A 8 -16.70 20.58 3.99
C GLU A 8 -15.67 20.27 2.91
N PHE A 9 -15.06 19.09 3.00
CA PHE A 9 -14.26 18.54 1.92
C PHE A 9 -15.20 18.25 0.76
N ARG A 10 -15.14 19.08 -0.26
CA ARG A 10 -15.87 18.89 -1.50
C ARG A 10 -15.11 17.83 -2.30
N ASP A 11 -15.76 16.70 -2.58
CA ASP A 11 -15.22 15.68 -3.46
C ASP A 11 -14.88 16.32 -4.81
N MET A 12 -13.65 16.11 -5.29
CA MET A 12 -13.17 16.64 -6.56
C MET A 12 -13.90 15.92 -7.70
N ASP A 13 -14.73 16.64 -8.45
CA ASP A 13 -15.39 16.05 -9.60
C ASP A 13 -14.43 15.91 -10.81
N ASN A 14 -14.89 15.21 -11.86
CA ASN A 14 -14.09 15.02 -13.08
C ASN A 14 -13.78 16.33 -13.80
N ASN A 15 -14.55 17.40 -13.62
CA ASN A 15 -14.31 18.70 -14.23
C ASN A 15 -13.19 19.42 -13.48
N ASP A 16 -13.19 19.36 -12.14
CA ASP A 16 -12.14 19.92 -11.30
C ASP A 16 -10.80 19.22 -11.59
N LEU A 17 -10.82 17.88 -11.69
CA LEU A 17 -9.65 17.10 -12.07
C LEU A 17 -9.13 17.50 -13.45
N ALA A 18 -10.01 17.62 -14.45
CA ALA A 18 -9.62 17.99 -15.81
C ALA A 18 -8.98 19.39 -15.86
N ALA A 19 -9.55 20.35 -15.13
CA ALA A 19 -9.00 21.71 -15.03
C ALA A 19 -7.62 21.71 -14.40
N MET A 20 -7.43 20.97 -13.30
CA MET A 20 -6.15 20.86 -12.60
C MET A 20 -5.09 20.19 -13.48
N VAL A 21 -5.41 19.07 -14.11
CA VAL A 21 -4.47 18.34 -15.00
C VAL A 21 -4.04 19.21 -16.17
N LYS A 22 -4.96 19.99 -16.74
CA LYS A 22 -4.65 20.95 -17.80
C LYS A 22 -3.72 22.06 -17.32
N ALA A 23 -3.99 22.62 -16.14
CA ALA A 23 -3.17 23.67 -15.55
C ALA A 23 -1.75 23.17 -15.24
N VAL A 24 -1.63 21.97 -14.65
CA VAL A 24 -0.32 21.34 -14.37
C VAL A 24 0.38 20.97 -15.68
N GLY A 25 -0.30 20.32 -16.63
CA GLY A 25 0.27 19.89 -17.88
C GLY A 25 0.84 21.06 -18.72
N ASN A 26 0.16 22.20 -18.73
CA ASN A 26 0.64 23.41 -19.40
C ASN A 26 1.98 23.90 -18.82
N ARG A 27 2.20 23.77 -17.51
CA ARG A 27 3.50 24.11 -16.86
C ARG A 27 4.65 23.24 -17.37
N PHE A 28 4.33 22.03 -17.88
CA PHE A 28 5.30 21.08 -18.45
C PHE A 28 5.30 21.05 -19.98
N GLY A 29 4.65 22.02 -20.63
CA GLY A 29 4.71 22.20 -22.07
C GLY A 29 3.70 21.36 -22.88
N TYR A 30 2.73 20.72 -22.25
CA TYR A 30 1.65 20.04 -22.95
C TYR A 30 0.58 21.04 -23.40
N GLU A 31 0.20 20.99 -24.68
CA GLU A 31 -0.87 21.81 -25.25
C GLU A 31 -2.26 21.28 -24.78
N ASP A 32 -2.35 19.96 -24.64
CA ASP A 32 -3.55 19.29 -24.16
C ASP A 32 -3.20 18.24 -23.11
N ALA A 33 -3.87 18.31 -21.96
CA ALA A 33 -3.70 17.37 -20.87
C ALA A 33 -5.06 17.01 -20.29
N THR A 34 -5.35 15.70 -20.24
CA THR A 34 -6.62 15.16 -19.77
C THR A 34 -6.39 14.13 -18.68
N ALA A 35 -7.37 13.93 -17.81
CA ALA A 35 -7.37 12.85 -16.84
C ALA A 35 -8.80 12.34 -16.58
N SER A 36 -8.88 11.08 -16.15
CA SER A 36 -10.11 10.48 -15.66
C SER A 36 -9.81 9.51 -14.52
N TYR A 37 -10.77 9.36 -13.61
CA TYR A 37 -10.72 8.30 -12.61
C TYR A 37 -11.17 6.98 -13.22
N SER A 38 -10.43 5.91 -12.90
CA SER A 38 -10.73 4.56 -13.38
C SER A 38 -10.68 3.54 -12.24
N PRO A 39 -11.61 2.57 -12.22
CA PRO A 39 -11.53 1.46 -11.29
C PRO A 39 -10.25 0.67 -11.49
N MET A 40 -9.41 0.63 -10.49
CA MET A 40 -8.15 -0.12 -10.50
C MET A 40 -8.04 -1.03 -9.29
N ASN A 41 -7.34 -2.17 -9.46
CA ASN A 41 -7.06 -3.08 -8.35
C ASN A 41 -5.90 -2.59 -7.47
N GLU A 42 -5.13 -1.62 -7.96
CA GLU A 42 -3.94 -1.08 -7.31
C GLU A 42 -3.99 0.44 -7.29
N PHE A 43 -3.35 1.01 -6.30
CA PHE A 43 -3.12 2.45 -6.24
C PHE A 43 -2.05 2.83 -7.27
N LYS A 44 -2.46 3.35 -8.43
CA LYS A 44 -1.56 3.72 -9.52
C LYS A 44 -2.15 4.78 -10.45
N VAL A 45 -1.28 5.40 -11.22
CA VAL A 45 -1.61 6.26 -12.34
C VAL A 45 -0.97 5.67 -13.59
N LYS A 46 -1.73 5.57 -14.64
CA LYS A 46 -1.25 5.22 -15.99
C LYS A 46 -1.28 6.45 -16.84
N TRP A 47 -0.44 6.52 -17.86
CA TRP A 47 -0.47 7.61 -18.82
C TRP A 47 -0.13 7.14 -20.22
N THR A 48 -0.70 7.87 -21.18
CA THR A 48 -0.34 7.80 -22.61
C THR A 48 -0.02 9.22 -23.06
N ARG A 49 1.06 9.42 -23.80
CA ARG A 49 1.49 10.76 -24.22
C ARG A 49 2.11 10.82 -25.59
N THR A 50 2.05 12.00 -26.18
CA THR A 50 2.93 12.47 -27.26
C THR A 50 3.73 13.67 -26.73
N TYR A 51 4.44 14.36 -27.62
CA TYR A 51 5.13 15.60 -27.27
C TYR A 51 4.18 16.79 -27.00
N LYS A 52 2.91 16.69 -27.47
CA LYS A 52 1.92 17.77 -27.34
C LYS A 52 0.78 17.49 -26.38
N TRP A 53 0.41 16.22 -26.24
CA TRP A 53 -0.71 15.85 -25.39
C TRP A 53 -0.38 14.71 -24.45
N ILE A 54 -1.11 14.67 -23.34
CA ILE A 54 -1.03 13.61 -22.34
C ILE A 54 -2.43 13.26 -21.82
N SER A 55 -2.68 11.98 -21.63
CA SER A 55 -3.87 11.48 -20.96
C SER A 55 -3.47 10.64 -19.75
N LEU A 56 -4.04 10.94 -18.59
CA LEU A 56 -3.82 10.25 -17.33
C LEU A 56 -5.05 9.43 -16.96
N ASP A 57 -4.80 8.18 -16.56
CA ASP A 57 -5.79 7.27 -16.02
C ASP A 57 -5.46 7.09 -14.53
N ILE A 58 -6.23 7.70 -13.66
CA ILE A 58 -5.94 7.81 -12.23
C ILE A 58 -6.83 6.82 -11.49
N SER A 59 -6.24 6.08 -10.54
CA SER A 59 -7.00 5.16 -9.72
C SER A 59 -8.09 5.91 -8.93
N ASP A 60 -9.30 5.38 -8.94
CA ASP A 60 -10.46 5.88 -8.20
C ASP A 60 -10.31 5.81 -6.66
N TYR A 61 -9.20 5.26 -6.15
CA TYR A 61 -8.82 5.46 -4.75
C TYR A 61 -8.46 6.91 -4.41
N LEU A 62 -8.33 7.77 -5.43
CA LEU A 62 -7.95 9.19 -5.31
C LEU A 62 -9.12 10.15 -5.58
N ASP A 63 -10.34 9.63 -5.77
CA ASP A 63 -11.52 10.43 -6.15
C ASP A 63 -11.96 11.44 -5.09
N ASP A 64 -11.64 11.21 -3.82
CA ASP A 64 -11.88 12.08 -2.67
C ASP A 64 -10.61 12.79 -2.15
N ALA A 65 -9.51 12.76 -2.93
CA ALA A 65 -8.28 13.41 -2.53
C ALA A 65 -8.45 14.94 -2.47
N PRO A 66 -7.94 15.61 -1.42
CA PRO A 66 -7.89 17.05 -1.36
C PRO A 66 -7.14 17.69 -2.55
N GLU A 67 -7.48 18.91 -2.90
CA GLU A 67 -6.92 19.61 -4.07
C GLU A 67 -5.39 19.71 -4.01
N ASP A 68 -4.83 20.05 -2.86
CA ASP A 68 -3.38 20.17 -2.63
C ASP A 68 -2.67 18.81 -2.75
N VAL A 69 -3.33 17.73 -2.32
CA VAL A 69 -2.83 16.35 -2.46
C VAL A 69 -2.81 15.94 -3.94
N MET A 70 -3.86 16.25 -4.68
CA MET A 70 -3.96 15.93 -6.10
C MET A 70 -2.97 16.77 -6.92
N GLU A 71 -2.83 18.05 -6.66
CA GLU A 71 -1.83 18.92 -7.33
C GLU A 71 -0.41 18.41 -7.06
N CYS A 72 -0.13 18.01 -5.81
CA CYS A 72 1.14 17.41 -5.41
C CYS A 72 1.43 16.13 -6.20
N LEU A 73 0.45 15.22 -6.33
CA LEU A 73 0.56 13.98 -7.09
C LEU A 73 0.84 14.28 -8.57
N LEU A 74 0.01 15.11 -9.18
CA LEU A 74 0.13 15.47 -10.60
C LEU A 74 1.48 16.10 -10.90
N THR A 75 1.90 17.08 -10.11
CA THR A 75 3.22 17.70 -10.27
C THR A 75 4.34 16.66 -10.19
N THR A 76 4.27 15.72 -9.25
CA THR A 76 5.26 14.65 -9.12
C THR A 76 5.28 13.75 -10.36
N ILE A 77 4.10 13.39 -10.89
CA ILE A 77 3.98 12.55 -12.09
C ILE A 77 4.57 13.27 -13.30
N PHE A 78 4.21 14.54 -13.52
CA PHE A 78 4.71 15.32 -14.65
C PHE A 78 6.24 15.52 -14.59
N ARG A 79 6.81 15.76 -13.42
CA ARG A 79 8.27 15.83 -13.22
C ARG A 79 8.95 14.52 -13.60
N ARG A 80 8.41 13.39 -13.18
CA ARG A 80 8.93 12.06 -13.56
C ARG A 80 8.81 11.80 -15.06
N ILE A 81 7.69 12.20 -15.67
CA ILE A 81 7.49 12.10 -17.12
C ILE A 81 8.48 12.98 -17.89
N ALA A 82 8.83 14.15 -17.35
CA ALA A 82 9.85 15.03 -17.88
C ALA A 82 11.28 14.48 -17.74
N GLY A 83 11.46 13.37 -17.04
CA GLY A 83 12.76 12.71 -16.85
C GLY A 83 13.61 13.32 -15.75
N GLU A 84 13.00 14.03 -14.80
CA GLU A 84 13.73 14.45 -13.61
C GLU A 84 14.10 13.25 -12.75
N ASP A 85 15.39 13.13 -12.44
CA ASP A 85 15.90 12.07 -11.58
C ASP A 85 15.48 12.30 -10.11
N SER A 86 15.21 11.19 -9.42
CA SER A 86 15.00 11.17 -7.97
C SER A 86 13.84 12.06 -7.46
N VAL A 87 12.77 12.22 -8.26
CA VAL A 87 11.58 12.97 -7.83
C VAL A 87 10.88 12.23 -6.69
N GLU A 88 10.90 12.83 -5.52
CA GLU A 88 10.14 12.36 -4.35
C GLU A 88 8.70 12.87 -4.40
N TYR A 89 7.80 12.11 -3.76
CA TYR A 89 6.45 12.58 -3.55
C TYR A 89 6.42 13.67 -2.48
N GLY A 90 5.65 14.73 -2.72
CA GLY A 90 5.51 15.81 -1.75
C GLY A 90 4.78 15.38 -0.48
N GLN A 91 5.05 16.11 0.60
CA GLN A 91 4.57 15.78 1.93
C GLN A 91 3.03 15.68 2.03
N PRO A 92 2.23 16.59 1.40
CA PRO A 92 0.77 16.51 1.46
C PRO A 92 0.24 15.14 1.01
N LEU A 93 0.74 14.59 -0.10
CA LEU A 93 0.35 13.27 -0.57
C LEU A 93 0.78 12.15 0.38
N VAL A 94 2.01 12.23 0.91
CA VAL A 94 2.55 11.21 1.84
C VAL A 94 1.72 11.17 3.12
N ASP A 95 1.38 12.32 3.69
CA ASP A 95 0.60 12.42 4.92
C ASP A 95 -0.84 11.95 4.72
N TRP A 96 -1.45 12.32 3.60
CA TRP A 96 -2.80 11.88 3.28
C TRP A 96 -2.88 10.35 3.10
N LEU A 97 -1.94 9.74 2.37
CA LEU A 97 -1.87 8.30 2.18
C LEU A 97 -1.57 7.51 3.46
N ARG A 98 -0.94 8.15 4.44
CA ARG A 98 -0.67 7.57 5.77
C ARG A 98 -1.79 7.80 6.76
N SER A 99 -2.76 8.63 6.43
CA SER A 99 -3.86 8.96 7.34
C SER A 99 -4.78 7.76 7.59
N GLU A 100 -5.32 7.67 8.79
CA GLU A 100 -6.37 6.68 9.09
C GLU A 100 -7.63 6.92 8.26
N GLY A 101 -7.95 8.17 7.95
CA GLY A 101 -9.09 8.54 7.12
C GLY A 101 -9.03 7.87 5.75
N PHE A 102 -7.87 7.93 5.09
CA PHE A 102 -7.65 7.26 3.81
C PHE A 102 -7.86 5.74 3.91
N VAL A 103 -7.25 5.10 4.91
CA VAL A 103 -7.38 3.65 5.08
C VAL A 103 -8.83 3.27 5.33
N ARG A 104 -9.52 3.96 6.24
CA ARG A 104 -10.94 3.69 6.56
C ARG A 104 -11.87 3.86 5.36
N SER A 105 -11.64 4.86 4.52
CA SER A 105 -12.48 5.11 3.34
C SER A 105 -12.22 4.12 2.20
N LYS A 106 -10.97 3.70 1.97
CA LYS A 106 -10.58 2.95 0.76
C LYS A 106 -10.32 1.46 0.95
N GLN A 107 -10.00 1.02 2.17
CA GLN A 107 -9.60 -0.37 2.44
C GLN A 107 -10.67 -1.39 2.06
N SER A 108 -11.94 -1.15 2.40
CA SER A 108 -13.03 -2.07 2.08
C SER A 108 -13.21 -2.27 0.58
N LEU A 109 -13.04 -1.19 -0.20
CA LEU A 109 -13.07 -1.25 -1.66
C LEU A 109 -11.86 -2.04 -2.20
N PHE A 110 -10.68 -1.81 -1.63
CA PHE A 110 -9.46 -2.53 -1.99
C PHE A 110 -9.59 -4.03 -1.70
N VAL A 111 -10.07 -4.41 -0.52
CA VAL A 111 -10.28 -5.82 -0.13
C VAL A 111 -11.23 -6.52 -1.11
N ARG A 112 -12.34 -5.88 -1.50
CA ARG A 112 -13.27 -6.45 -2.49
C ARG A 112 -12.65 -6.66 -3.87
N ARG A 113 -11.69 -5.81 -4.25
CA ARG A 113 -10.96 -5.89 -5.54
C ARG A 113 -9.73 -6.78 -5.48
N PHE A 114 -9.27 -7.13 -4.29
CA PHE A 114 -8.09 -7.97 -4.12
C PHE A 114 -8.43 -9.41 -4.47
N ARG A 115 -8.14 -9.81 -5.70
CA ARG A 115 -8.40 -11.17 -6.17
C ARG A 115 -7.57 -12.18 -5.39
N GLY A 116 -8.25 -13.18 -4.82
CA GLY A 116 -7.58 -14.26 -4.11
C GLY A 116 -7.23 -13.95 -2.66
N LEU A 117 -7.85 -12.96 -2.04
CA LEU A 117 -7.81 -12.74 -0.59
C LEU A 117 -9.01 -13.42 0.07
N SER A 118 -8.74 -14.28 1.04
CA SER A 118 -9.78 -14.84 1.93
C SER A 118 -10.29 -13.75 2.87
N LEU A 119 -11.60 -13.75 3.13
CA LEU A 119 -12.20 -12.87 4.14
C LEU A 119 -12.06 -13.46 5.56
N SER A 120 -11.54 -14.70 5.69
CA SER A 120 -11.28 -15.36 6.97
C SER A 120 -9.79 -15.39 7.27
N THR A 121 -9.45 -15.24 8.54
CA THR A 121 -8.14 -15.54 9.10
C THR A 121 -7.97 -17.02 9.42
N GLU A 122 -9.09 -17.76 9.60
CA GLU A 122 -9.12 -19.18 9.84
C GLU A 122 -8.75 -19.93 8.56
N GLY A 123 -7.68 -20.69 8.62
CA GLY A 123 -7.24 -21.63 7.60
C GLY A 123 -7.71 -23.05 7.90
N LYS A 124 -7.12 -24.02 7.22
CA LYS A 124 -7.42 -25.45 7.42
C LYS A 124 -6.73 -26.01 8.68
N HIS A 125 -5.52 -25.55 8.97
CA HIS A 125 -4.67 -26.03 10.06
C HIS A 125 -4.27 -24.93 11.03
N ARG A 126 -4.31 -23.66 10.62
CA ARG A 126 -3.80 -22.49 11.36
C ARG A 126 -4.79 -21.34 11.31
N ASP A 127 -4.76 -20.48 12.34
CA ASP A 127 -5.46 -19.20 12.34
C ASP A 127 -4.45 -18.05 12.40
N LEU A 128 -4.54 -17.11 11.45
CA LEU A 128 -3.68 -15.94 11.41
C LEU A 128 -3.93 -15.00 12.57
N THR A 129 -5.13 -15.03 13.17
CA THR A 129 -5.44 -14.26 14.39
C THR A 129 -4.60 -14.73 15.56
N ASP A 130 -4.40 -16.05 15.70
CA ASP A 130 -3.56 -16.60 16.76
C ASP A 130 -2.09 -16.24 16.55
N SER A 131 -1.61 -16.28 15.32
CA SER A 131 -0.28 -15.80 14.96
C SER A 131 -0.09 -14.31 15.28
N TYR A 132 -1.06 -13.47 14.93
CA TYR A 132 -1.04 -12.05 15.22
C TYR A 132 -1.01 -11.77 16.73
N ARG A 133 -1.85 -12.47 17.50
CA ARG A 133 -1.88 -12.37 18.97
C ARG A 133 -0.54 -12.75 19.60
N ARG A 134 0.09 -13.86 19.16
CA ARG A 134 1.42 -14.26 19.65
C ARG A 134 2.48 -13.19 19.38
N LEU A 135 2.41 -12.49 18.25
CA LEU A 135 3.33 -11.39 17.94
C LEU A 135 3.12 -10.18 18.84
N ILE A 136 1.86 -9.86 19.19
CA ILE A 136 1.52 -8.80 20.15
C ILE A 136 2.02 -9.18 21.55
N ASP A 137 1.73 -10.41 22.01
CA ASP A 137 2.15 -10.90 23.33
C ASP A 137 3.67 -10.91 23.51
N LYS A 138 4.41 -11.17 22.42
CA LYS A 138 5.88 -11.06 22.36
C LYS A 138 6.39 -9.62 22.30
N GLY A 139 5.51 -8.62 22.22
CA GLY A 139 5.87 -7.20 22.09
C GLY A 139 6.56 -6.84 20.76
N LEU A 140 6.43 -7.67 19.72
CA LEU A 140 7.03 -7.46 18.41
C LEU A 140 6.21 -6.50 17.53
N VAL A 141 4.90 -6.50 17.73
CA VAL A 141 3.95 -5.62 17.03
C VAL A 141 2.98 -5.01 18.02
N GLU A 142 2.51 -3.82 17.71
CA GLU A 142 1.39 -3.17 18.39
C GLU A 142 0.10 -3.56 17.69
N GLU A 143 -0.98 -3.70 18.44
CA GLU A 143 -2.29 -3.97 17.86
C GLU A 143 -2.74 -2.77 17.00
N ASP A 144 -3.09 -3.04 15.74
CA ASP A 144 -3.62 -2.05 14.82
C ASP A 144 -4.96 -2.56 14.24
N PRO A 145 -6.09 -1.99 14.69
CA PRO A 145 -7.42 -2.42 14.26
C PRO A 145 -7.69 -2.12 12.77
N LEU A 146 -6.85 -1.32 12.13
CA LEU A 146 -6.95 -1.04 10.70
C LEU A 146 -6.20 -2.06 9.84
N THR A 147 -5.40 -2.92 10.44
CA THR A 147 -4.68 -3.94 9.67
C THR A 147 -5.60 -5.11 9.33
N TYR A 148 -5.83 -5.33 8.04
CA TYR A 148 -6.58 -6.46 7.52
C TYR A 148 -5.63 -7.61 7.18
N ILE A 149 -5.89 -8.79 7.75
CA ILE A 149 -5.08 -10.00 7.57
C ILE A 149 -5.99 -11.11 7.02
N GLY A 150 -5.52 -11.84 6.03
CA GLY A 150 -6.23 -12.99 5.47
C GLY A 150 -5.30 -13.91 4.69
N TRP A 151 -5.81 -15.08 4.31
CA TRP A 151 -5.09 -16.04 3.49
C TRP A 151 -5.17 -15.69 2.00
N ALA A 152 -4.11 -15.96 1.26
CA ALA A 152 -4.09 -15.87 -0.19
C ALA A 152 -4.65 -17.17 -0.79
N ILE A 153 -5.86 -17.11 -1.40
CA ILE A 153 -6.57 -18.27 -2.00
C ILE A 153 -5.80 -18.83 -3.21
N TYR A 154 -5.00 -17.99 -3.89
CA TYR A 154 -4.07 -18.44 -4.95
C TYR A 154 -2.66 -18.45 -4.37
N PRO A 155 -2.25 -19.56 -3.73
CA PRO A 155 -1.02 -19.60 -2.98
C PRO A 155 0.19 -19.51 -3.89
N SER A 156 1.20 -18.79 -3.43
CA SER A 156 2.51 -18.79 -4.03
C SER A 156 3.42 -19.73 -3.26
N THR A 157 4.13 -20.58 -3.97
CA THR A 157 5.18 -21.44 -3.38
C THR A 157 6.51 -20.72 -3.25
N LYS A 158 6.61 -19.45 -3.71
CA LYS A 158 7.86 -18.70 -3.72
C LYS A 158 7.87 -17.52 -2.77
N ILE A 159 6.71 -16.93 -2.48
CA ILE A 159 6.60 -15.77 -1.59
C ILE A 159 5.67 -16.07 -0.43
N VAL A 160 6.05 -15.61 0.75
CA VAL A 160 5.27 -15.85 1.99
C VAL A 160 3.94 -15.09 2.01
N GLY A 161 3.81 -14.02 1.24
CA GLY A 161 2.58 -13.24 1.19
C GLY A 161 2.70 -11.99 0.32
N LYS A 162 1.59 -11.27 0.22
CA LYS A 162 1.50 -9.96 -0.45
C LYS A 162 0.93 -8.94 0.51
N THR A 163 1.49 -7.74 0.49
CA THR A 163 1.06 -6.65 1.37
C THR A 163 0.84 -5.37 0.58
N SER A 164 -0.31 -4.75 0.79
CA SER A 164 -0.53 -3.35 0.47
C SER A 164 -0.29 -2.51 1.72
N ALA A 165 0.87 -1.87 1.81
CA ALA A 165 1.23 -1.03 2.95
C ALA A 165 0.31 0.21 3.06
N ILE A 166 -0.12 0.77 1.93
CA ILE A 166 -1.04 1.92 1.85
C ILE A 166 -2.42 1.55 2.41
N MET A 167 -2.94 0.39 2.02
CA MET A 167 -4.27 -0.07 2.44
C MET A 167 -4.25 -0.88 3.73
N LYS A 168 -3.07 -1.13 4.32
CA LYS A 168 -2.87 -2.00 5.48
C LYS A 168 -3.51 -3.38 5.32
N VAL A 169 -3.37 -3.99 4.15
CA VAL A 169 -3.92 -5.31 3.82
C VAL A 169 -2.80 -6.30 3.60
N ILE A 170 -2.88 -7.44 4.29
CA ILE A 170 -1.93 -8.55 4.25
C ILE A 170 -2.64 -9.80 3.76
N ALA A 171 -2.07 -10.46 2.76
CA ALA A 171 -2.48 -11.79 2.28
C ALA A 171 -1.32 -12.75 2.47
N ILE A 172 -1.43 -13.69 3.42
CA ILE A 172 -0.43 -14.74 3.68
C ILE A 172 -0.68 -15.93 2.76
N SER A 173 0.38 -16.49 2.19
CA SER A 173 0.28 -17.65 1.29
C SER A 173 -0.33 -18.86 2.02
N GLU A 174 -1.40 -19.43 1.45
CA GLU A 174 -2.07 -20.63 1.99
C GLU A 174 -1.14 -21.87 2.03
N VAL A 175 -0.01 -21.85 1.32
CA VAL A 175 1.05 -22.87 1.44
C VAL A 175 1.57 -22.98 2.88
N LEU A 176 1.52 -21.89 3.65
CA LEU A 176 1.93 -21.86 5.05
C LEU A 176 0.87 -22.41 6.02
N ASP A 177 -0.35 -22.66 5.55
CA ASP A 177 -1.42 -23.29 6.29
C ASP A 177 -1.25 -24.84 6.26
N SER A 178 -0.24 -25.32 6.93
CA SER A 178 0.14 -26.74 6.97
C SER A 178 0.66 -27.16 8.33
N GLU A 179 0.35 -28.39 8.75
CA GLU A 179 0.92 -28.98 9.97
C GLU A 179 2.45 -29.11 9.91
N ALA A 180 3.02 -29.25 8.71
CA ALA A 180 4.45 -29.32 8.50
C ALA A 180 5.16 -27.97 8.72
N VAL A 181 4.44 -26.84 8.70
CA VAL A 181 4.95 -25.51 8.97
C VAL A 181 4.83 -25.23 10.45
N SER A 182 5.96 -24.95 11.12
CA SER A 182 5.94 -24.59 12.54
C SER A 182 5.30 -23.22 12.75
N GLU A 183 4.69 -23.00 13.91
CA GLU A 183 4.06 -21.73 14.27
C GLU A 183 5.05 -20.56 14.21
N ASP A 184 6.30 -20.77 14.65
CA ASP A 184 7.34 -19.73 14.59
C ASP A 184 7.64 -19.25 13.15
N VAL A 185 7.59 -20.16 12.17
CA VAL A 185 7.78 -19.81 10.76
C VAL A 185 6.59 -19.00 10.26
N LEU A 186 5.36 -19.40 10.60
CA LEU A 186 4.16 -18.64 10.25
C LEU A 186 4.16 -17.26 10.91
N ASP A 187 4.51 -17.20 12.21
CA ASP A 187 4.64 -15.93 12.96
C ASP A 187 5.67 -15.02 12.29
N TYR A 188 6.83 -15.56 11.90
CA TYR A 188 7.85 -14.76 11.20
C TYR A 188 7.38 -14.26 9.84
N CYS A 189 6.70 -15.11 9.06
CA CYS A 189 6.11 -14.70 7.79
C CYS A 189 5.10 -13.55 7.97
N LEU A 190 4.18 -13.68 8.94
CA LEU A 190 3.22 -12.64 9.24
C LEU A 190 3.92 -11.36 9.75
N TYR A 191 4.89 -11.50 10.65
CA TYR A 191 5.69 -10.38 11.15
C TYR A 191 6.37 -9.60 10.02
N SER A 192 6.93 -10.31 9.05
CA SER A 192 7.58 -9.68 7.90
C SER A 192 6.62 -8.81 7.07
N GLN A 193 5.36 -9.24 6.94
CA GLN A 193 4.35 -8.46 6.23
C GLN A 193 3.83 -7.28 7.10
N LEU A 194 3.68 -7.48 8.41
CA LEU A 194 3.35 -6.41 9.36
C LEU A 194 4.42 -5.32 9.41
N ALA A 195 5.70 -5.70 9.30
CA ALA A 195 6.80 -4.74 9.19
C ALA A 195 6.67 -3.85 7.94
N ARG A 196 6.17 -4.39 6.80
CA ARG A 196 5.86 -3.60 5.60
C ARG A 196 4.70 -2.62 5.84
N VAL A 197 3.67 -3.06 6.56
CA VAL A 197 2.53 -2.19 6.94
C VAL A 197 3.01 -1.08 7.87
N LYS A 198 3.85 -1.40 8.86
CA LYS A 198 4.42 -0.40 9.80
C LYS A 198 5.24 0.67 9.10
N LEU A 199 5.97 0.33 8.05
CA LEU A 199 6.70 1.30 7.22
C LEU A 199 5.75 2.20 6.41
N GLY A 200 4.55 1.70 6.11
CA GLY A 200 3.54 2.45 5.37
C GLY A 200 4.00 2.84 3.95
N PHE A 201 3.40 3.90 3.43
CA PHE A 201 3.83 4.49 2.16
C PHE A 201 5.20 5.16 2.33
N ASN A 202 6.23 4.53 1.78
CA ASN A 202 7.58 5.04 1.77
C ASN A 202 8.13 5.02 0.33
N PRO A 203 8.20 6.16 -0.34
CA PRO A 203 8.55 6.24 -1.76
C PRO A 203 10.05 6.07 -2.06
N GLY A 204 10.92 6.10 -1.06
CA GLY A 204 12.37 5.99 -1.22
C GLY A 204 12.88 4.55 -1.22
N PRO A 205 13.30 3.95 -2.36
CA PRO A 205 13.64 2.52 -2.43
C PRO A 205 14.83 2.11 -1.54
N LYS A 206 15.88 2.94 -1.45
CA LYS A 206 17.07 2.63 -0.64
C LYS A 206 16.79 2.72 0.86
N ARG A 207 16.11 3.76 1.29
CA ARG A 207 15.76 3.98 2.69
C ARG A 207 14.79 2.91 3.20
N ARG A 208 13.83 2.53 2.35
CA ARG A 208 12.85 1.48 2.65
C ARG A 208 13.49 0.13 2.96
N GLY A 209 14.52 -0.28 2.22
CA GLY A 209 15.23 -1.54 2.46
C GLY A 209 15.90 -1.55 3.83
N ILE A 210 16.66 -0.49 4.17
CA ILE A 210 17.36 -0.38 5.45
C ILE A 210 16.38 -0.39 6.64
N GLU A 211 15.30 0.38 6.57
CA GLU A 211 14.29 0.45 7.62
C GLU A 211 13.55 -0.88 7.79
N TYR A 212 13.28 -1.58 6.70
CA TYR A 212 12.65 -2.90 6.71
C TYR A 212 13.56 -3.94 7.36
N ASP A 213 14.82 -4.00 6.98
CA ASP A 213 15.80 -4.91 7.58
C ASP A 213 15.98 -4.65 9.09
N ALA A 214 16.01 -3.38 9.49
CA ALA A 214 16.08 -3.01 10.90
C ALA A 214 14.84 -3.45 11.71
N LEU A 215 13.66 -3.52 11.07
CA LEU A 215 12.47 -4.12 11.70
C LEU A 215 12.60 -5.62 11.79
N LEU A 216 13.01 -6.29 10.72
CA LEU A 216 13.18 -7.75 10.72
C LEU A 216 14.22 -8.22 11.74
N ASP A 217 15.27 -7.45 11.98
CA ASP A 217 16.31 -7.76 12.99
C ASP A 217 15.79 -7.79 14.44
N LYS A 218 14.60 -7.24 14.69
CA LYS A 218 13.93 -7.33 16.01
C LYS A 218 13.29 -8.69 16.25
N TYR A 219 13.06 -9.47 15.19
CA TYR A 219 12.47 -10.81 15.35
C TYR A 219 13.54 -11.77 15.92
N PRO A 220 13.21 -12.51 17.02
CA PRO A 220 14.13 -13.48 17.60
C PRO A 220 14.55 -14.53 16.57
N ASP A 221 15.84 -14.86 16.55
CA ASP A 221 16.40 -15.90 15.67
C ASP A 221 16.10 -15.70 14.17
N ARG A 222 15.96 -14.43 13.69
CA ARG A 222 15.71 -14.09 12.28
C ARG A 222 16.49 -14.99 11.32
N ARG A 223 17.80 -15.16 11.53
CA ARG A 223 18.67 -15.97 10.64
C ARG A 223 18.27 -17.45 10.57
N VAL A 224 17.67 -17.98 11.64
CA VAL A 224 17.14 -19.35 11.65
C VAL A 224 15.87 -19.43 10.84
N MET A 225 14.99 -18.42 10.96
CA MET A 225 13.75 -18.35 10.21
C MET A 225 14.03 -18.17 8.72
N ASP A 226 14.96 -17.28 8.34
CA ASP A 226 15.37 -17.09 6.95
C ASP A 226 15.86 -18.41 6.32
N ARG A 227 16.71 -19.17 7.03
CA ARG A 227 17.17 -20.50 6.56
C ARG A 227 16.02 -21.51 6.42
N LYS A 228 15.05 -21.51 7.34
CA LYS A 228 13.88 -22.38 7.22
C LYS A 228 13.06 -22.03 5.95
N LEU A 229 12.89 -20.73 5.65
CA LEU A 229 12.20 -20.31 4.43
C LEU A 229 12.99 -20.67 3.17
N GLU A 230 14.32 -20.50 3.17
CA GLU A 230 15.17 -20.96 2.08
C GLU A 230 15.03 -22.45 1.80
N CYS A 231 14.98 -23.31 2.85
CA CYS A 231 14.72 -24.72 2.72
C CYS A 231 13.33 -25.03 2.12
N MET A 232 12.35 -24.15 2.34
CA MET A 232 11.01 -24.23 1.74
C MET A 232 10.96 -23.59 0.34
N ASN A 233 12.08 -23.04 -0.15
CA ASN A 233 12.17 -22.24 -1.38
C ASN A 233 11.20 -21.04 -1.40
N MET A 234 11.01 -20.41 -0.25
CA MET A 234 10.14 -19.25 -0.07
C MET A 234 10.94 -18.00 0.34
N HIS A 235 10.42 -16.83 -0.03
CA HIS A 235 11.03 -15.53 0.26
C HIS A 235 10.00 -14.58 0.89
N ILE A 236 10.47 -13.72 1.81
CA ILE A 236 9.71 -12.62 2.43
C ILE A 236 9.70 -11.36 1.57
#